data_8d7b61746229cf2fc1aa331e3df7a6ef
#
_entry.id   8d7b61746229cf2fc1aa331e3df7a6ef
#
_cell.length_a   1.000
_cell.length_b   1.000
_cell.length_c   1.000
_cell.angle_alpha   90.00
_cell.angle_beta   90.00
_cell.angle_gamma   90.00
#
_symmetry.space_group_name_H-M   'P 1'
#
loop_
_entity.id
_entity.type
_entity.pdbx_description
1 polymer ?
#
loop_
_entity_poly.entity_id
_entity_poly.type
_entity_poly.pdbx_seq_one_letter_code
_entity_poly.pdbx_strand_id
1 'polypeptide(L)'
;LALTVADGAQQSPPPPPPAVVARQDDAPVQIEDVVVSGRSMQDQARTFVGKVSAPPPGMALARWHRSVCIGVANLQPEYAQQIIDRVSAVALSLDLVIGQPGCKANVMIVASDQASAFTQRMVSDEPFNFRPARSMTDLGGTALRAFENSTAPVRWWHVAMPVNVDTGDRAVRLHGETDPPVVAVRGASLLVGSTRNDLSHVVIVVDVHQVRGISIDVLSDYIAMVAMAQIDPEVDLSGQSSILNLFNNSDRVSHMTDWDVAYLRALYSARQDRAVATHQTREIANTMVEGIGAASEAPAPHP
;
A
#
# COMPACT_ATOMS: atom_id res chain seq x y z
N LEU A 1 -18.17 -113.97 -24.41
CA LEU A 1 -18.86 -113.30 -23.25
C LEU A 1 -18.07 -112.05 -22.90
N ALA A 2 -18.60 -110.90 -23.24
CA ALA A 2 -18.00 -109.61 -22.92
C ALA A 2 -19.10 -108.72 -22.30
N LEU A 3 -18.90 -108.34 -21.09
CA LEU A 3 -19.72 -107.34 -20.40
C LEU A 3 -19.17 -105.94 -20.68
N THR A 4 -19.96 -105.14 -21.27
CA THR A 4 -19.70 -103.67 -21.43
C THR A 4 -20.21 -102.98 -20.20
N VAL A 5 -19.35 -102.25 -19.52
CA VAL A 5 -19.68 -101.38 -18.44
C VAL A 5 -19.91 -99.97 -19.04
N ALA A 6 -21.07 -99.44 -18.81
CA ALA A 6 -21.41 -98.05 -19.23
C ALA A 6 -20.77 -97.07 -18.28
N ASP A 7 -19.99 -96.18 -18.85
CA ASP A 7 -19.33 -95.03 -18.15
C ASP A 7 -20.33 -93.96 -18.03
N GLY A 8 -20.73 -93.63 -16.79
CA GLY A 8 -21.63 -92.53 -16.46
C GLY A 8 -20.88 -91.21 -16.34
N ALA A 9 -20.92 -90.42 -17.37
CA ALA A 9 -20.39 -89.05 -17.30
C ALA A 9 -21.16 -88.20 -16.26
N GLN A 10 -20.51 -87.99 -15.12
CA GLN A 10 -20.98 -86.95 -14.17
C GLN A 10 -20.70 -85.57 -14.74
N GLN A 11 -21.75 -84.90 -15.09
CA GLN A 11 -21.69 -83.46 -15.41
C GLN A 11 -21.40 -82.69 -14.13
N SER A 12 -20.29 -81.99 -14.08
CA SER A 12 -19.96 -81.00 -13.03
C SER A 12 -20.99 -79.85 -13.08
N PRO A 13 -21.44 -79.39 -11.95
CA PRO A 13 -22.32 -78.21 -11.90
C PRO A 13 -21.63 -76.95 -12.48
N PRO A 14 -22.37 -76.07 -13.14
CA PRO A 14 -21.80 -74.84 -13.69
C PRO A 14 -21.20 -74.00 -12.58
N PRO A 15 -20.07 -73.32 -12.87
CA PRO A 15 -19.47 -72.41 -11.89
C PRO A 15 -20.48 -71.35 -11.46
N PRO A 16 -20.47 -70.95 -10.19
CA PRO A 16 -21.32 -69.88 -9.72
C PRO A 16 -21.00 -68.54 -10.48
N PRO A 17 -22.02 -67.68 -10.72
CA PRO A 17 -21.79 -66.40 -11.37
C PRO A 17 -20.74 -65.62 -10.58
N PRO A 18 -19.88 -64.82 -11.26
CA PRO A 18 -18.89 -64.00 -10.58
C PRO A 18 -19.61 -63.14 -9.54
N ALA A 19 -19.13 -63.19 -8.30
CA ALA A 19 -19.59 -62.32 -7.25
C ALA A 19 -19.46 -60.88 -7.76
N VAL A 20 -20.58 -60.22 -7.89
CA VAL A 20 -20.62 -58.77 -8.06
C VAL A 20 -19.93 -58.25 -6.83
N VAL A 21 -18.67 -57.84 -6.98
CA VAL A 21 -17.98 -57.01 -5.99
C VAL A 21 -18.84 -55.77 -5.91
N ALA A 22 -19.65 -55.68 -4.87
CA ALA A 22 -20.29 -54.44 -4.51
C ALA A 22 -19.16 -53.41 -4.48
N ARG A 23 -19.24 -52.44 -5.40
CA ARG A 23 -18.45 -51.24 -5.22
C ARG A 23 -18.73 -50.77 -3.80
N GLN A 24 -17.68 -50.79 -2.97
CA GLN A 24 -17.75 -50.08 -1.72
C GLN A 24 -18.28 -48.71 -2.05
N ASP A 25 -19.46 -48.43 -1.50
CA ASP A 25 -20.08 -47.13 -1.55
C ASP A 25 -18.97 -46.12 -1.37
N ASP A 26 -18.92 -45.17 -2.30
CA ASP A 26 -18.31 -43.87 -2.06
C ASP A 26 -19.04 -43.28 -0.84
N ALA A 27 -18.63 -43.72 0.36
CA ALA A 27 -18.90 -42.96 1.55
C ALA A 27 -18.37 -41.56 1.20
N PRO A 28 -19.17 -40.50 1.33
CA PRO A 28 -18.70 -39.15 1.08
C PRO A 28 -17.44 -39.03 1.94
N VAL A 29 -16.29 -38.76 1.29
CA VAL A 29 -15.07 -38.38 1.97
C VAL A 29 -15.51 -37.13 2.71
N GLN A 30 -15.79 -37.26 4.00
CA GLN A 30 -15.88 -36.08 4.88
C GLN A 30 -14.47 -35.49 4.81
N ILE A 31 -14.30 -34.53 3.93
CA ILE A 31 -13.25 -33.55 4.08
C ILE A 31 -13.59 -32.97 5.45
N GLU A 32 -12.84 -33.39 6.48
CA GLU A 32 -12.84 -32.69 7.75
C GLU A 32 -12.84 -31.22 7.35
N ASP A 33 -13.79 -30.45 7.87
CA ASP A 33 -13.83 -29.02 7.64
C ASP A 33 -12.40 -28.51 7.86
N VAL A 34 -11.66 -28.36 6.79
CA VAL A 34 -10.46 -27.54 6.80
C VAL A 34 -11.06 -26.17 7.05
N VAL A 35 -11.16 -25.82 8.33
CA VAL A 35 -11.42 -24.46 8.75
C VAL A 35 -10.21 -23.68 8.25
N VAL A 36 -10.24 -23.37 6.96
CA VAL A 36 -9.42 -22.31 6.42
C VAL A 36 -9.96 -21.08 7.16
N SER A 37 -9.32 -20.77 8.28
CA SER A 37 -9.50 -19.48 8.94
C SER A 37 -8.88 -18.42 8.02
N GLY A 38 -9.43 -18.30 6.82
CA GLY A 38 -9.18 -17.20 5.92
C GLY A 38 -9.64 -15.98 6.68
N ARG A 39 -8.68 -15.10 7.02
CA ARG A 39 -9.05 -13.77 7.52
C ARG A 39 -10.05 -13.20 6.56
N SER A 40 -11.15 -12.67 7.06
CA SER A 40 -12.14 -12.03 6.20
C SER A 40 -11.42 -10.95 5.38
N MET A 41 -11.91 -10.66 4.18
CA MET A 41 -11.39 -9.56 3.34
C MET A 41 -11.29 -8.26 4.17
N GLN A 42 -12.25 -8.05 5.05
CA GLN A 42 -12.30 -6.93 5.97
C GLN A 42 -11.12 -6.90 6.96
N ASP A 43 -10.75 -8.06 7.51
CA ASP A 43 -9.62 -8.15 8.45
C ASP A 43 -8.28 -8.00 7.71
N GLN A 44 -8.20 -8.49 6.47
CA GLN A 44 -7.04 -8.27 5.62
C GLN A 44 -6.86 -6.79 5.28
N ALA A 45 -7.94 -6.09 4.90
CA ALA A 45 -7.90 -4.66 4.61
C ALA A 45 -7.52 -3.83 5.84
N ARG A 46 -8.07 -4.14 7.02
CA ARG A 46 -7.67 -3.47 8.28
C ARG A 46 -6.20 -3.70 8.60
N THR A 47 -5.73 -4.92 8.40
CA THR A 47 -4.31 -5.27 8.62
C THR A 47 -3.42 -4.52 7.64
N PHE A 48 -3.81 -4.46 6.37
CA PHE A 48 -3.08 -3.73 5.34
C PHE A 48 -2.97 -2.24 5.69
N VAL A 49 -4.11 -1.58 5.92
CA VAL A 49 -4.14 -0.16 6.30
C VAL A 49 -3.30 0.11 7.55
N GLY A 50 -3.42 -0.74 8.57
CA GLY A 50 -2.68 -0.59 9.83
C GLY A 50 -1.17 -0.76 9.68
N LYS A 51 -0.71 -1.58 8.73
CA LYS A 51 0.72 -1.80 8.46
C LYS A 51 1.32 -0.73 7.54
N VAL A 52 0.58 -0.33 6.51
CA VAL A 52 1.06 0.63 5.50
C VAL A 52 1.14 2.04 6.05
N SER A 53 0.24 2.40 6.95
CA SER A 53 0.01 3.78 7.34
C SER A 53 0.93 4.26 8.46
N ALA A 54 1.61 5.38 8.25
CA ALA A 54 2.48 6.02 9.24
C ALA A 54 2.13 7.51 9.46
N PRO A 55 0.97 7.83 10.06
CA PRO A 55 0.67 9.21 10.41
C PRO A 55 1.56 9.70 11.57
N PRO A 56 1.81 11.01 11.70
CA PRO A 56 2.43 11.56 12.89
C PRO A 56 1.64 11.15 14.15
N PRO A 57 2.31 10.95 15.30
CA PRO A 57 1.66 10.50 16.51
C PRO A 57 0.43 11.34 16.90
N GLY A 58 -0.70 10.68 17.09
CA GLY A 58 -1.97 11.32 17.45
C GLY A 58 -2.71 12.01 16.29
N MET A 59 -2.20 11.93 15.08
CA MET A 59 -2.80 12.55 13.89
C MET A 59 -3.49 11.52 13.00
N ALA A 60 -4.46 11.99 12.22
CA ALA A 60 -5.04 11.22 11.12
C ALA A 60 -4.06 11.20 9.93
N LEU A 61 -4.25 10.26 9.01
CA LEU A 61 -3.46 10.17 7.78
C LEU A 61 -3.60 11.41 6.93
N ALA A 62 -2.47 11.92 6.46
CA ALA A 62 -2.42 13.00 5.50
C ALA A 62 -2.55 12.49 4.06
N ARG A 63 -3.06 13.36 3.19
CA ARG A 63 -3.04 13.18 1.74
C ARG A 63 -2.80 14.53 1.06
N TRP A 64 -2.49 14.50 -0.22
CA TRP A 64 -2.41 15.72 -1.01
C TRP A 64 -3.80 16.36 -1.13
N HIS A 65 -3.84 17.66 -0.91
CA HIS A 65 -5.05 18.48 -1.06
C HIS A 65 -4.83 19.60 -2.08
N ARG A 66 -3.59 19.98 -2.30
CA ARG A 66 -3.17 20.94 -3.31
C ARG A 66 -2.55 20.22 -4.50
N SER A 67 -2.11 20.98 -5.50
CA SER A 67 -1.41 20.42 -6.65
C SER A 67 -0.14 19.68 -6.24
N VAL A 68 0.13 18.60 -6.95
CA VAL A 68 1.36 17.81 -6.83
C VAL A 68 2.35 18.28 -7.88
N CYS A 69 3.55 18.65 -7.46
CA CYS A 69 4.64 19.06 -8.33
C CYS A 69 5.81 18.11 -8.14
N ILE A 70 6.08 17.28 -9.16
CA ILE A 70 7.11 16.25 -9.08
C ILE A 70 8.42 16.80 -9.62
N GLY A 71 9.48 16.73 -8.81
CA GLY A 71 10.85 17.02 -9.21
C GLY A 71 11.72 15.78 -9.09
N VAL A 72 12.48 15.50 -10.14
CA VAL A 72 13.47 14.40 -10.16
C VAL A 72 14.86 14.98 -10.41
N ALA A 73 15.83 14.57 -9.61
CA ALA A 73 17.21 15.01 -9.71
C ALA A 73 18.18 13.84 -9.81
N ASN A 74 19.33 14.09 -10.46
CA ASN A 74 20.46 13.16 -10.63
C ASN A 74 20.12 11.87 -11.40
N LEU A 75 19.11 11.92 -12.28
CA LEU A 75 18.80 10.86 -13.24
C LEU A 75 18.95 11.38 -14.67
N GLN A 76 19.18 10.47 -15.60
CA GLN A 76 19.10 10.80 -17.01
C GLN A 76 17.67 11.25 -17.36
N PRO A 77 17.52 12.23 -18.28
CA PRO A 77 16.22 12.86 -18.56
C PRO A 77 15.12 11.86 -18.92
N GLU A 78 15.42 10.81 -19.65
CA GLU A 78 14.48 9.76 -20.04
C GLU A 78 13.90 9.01 -18.85
N TYR A 79 14.72 8.59 -17.90
CA TYR A 79 14.26 7.90 -16.68
C TYR A 79 13.54 8.86 -15.73
N ALA A 80 14.05 10.09 -15.64
CA ALA A 80 13.39 11.13 -14.83
C ALA A 80 11.97 11.39 -15.36
N GLN A 81 11.80 11.49 -16.68
CA GLN A 81 10.49 11.72 -17.30
C GLN A 81 9.54 10.54 -17.08
N GLN A 82 10.01 9.29 -17.21
CA GLN A 82 9.19 8.10 -16.96
C GLN A 82 8.66 8.08 -15.51
N ILE A 83 9.49 8.40 -14.53
CA ILE A 83 9.05 8.51 -13.13
C ILE A 83 8.02 9.63 -12.97
N ILE A 84 8.28 10.83 -13.53
CA ILE A 84 7.36 11.97 -13.45
C ILE A 84 6.02 11.59 -14.07
N ASP A 85 6.01 10.98 -15.25
CA ASP A 85 4.80 10.60 -15.97
C ASP A 85 3.99 9.56 -15.17
N ARG A 86 4.65 8.56 -14.58
CA ARG A 86 3.98 7.53 -13.81
C ARG A 86 3.40 8.09 -12.52
N VAL A 87 4.16 8.87 -11.74
CA VAL A 87 3.67 9.52 -10.52
C VAL A 87 2.52 10.48 -10.84
N SER A 88 2.63 11.22 -11.94
CA SER A 88 1.56 12.11 -12.41
C SER A 88 0.30 11.34 -12.80
N ALA A 89 0.44 10.21 -13.51
CA ALA A 89 -0.71 9.37 -13.88
C ALA A 89 -1.44 8.83 -12.66
N VAL A 90 -0.71 8.37 -11.64
CA VAL A 90 -1.31 7.93 -10.38
C VAL A 90 -2.00 9.10 -9.67
N ALA A 91 -1.36 10.25 -9.57
CA ALA A 91 -1.97 11.43 -8.95
C ALA A 91 -3.26 11.89 -9.67
N LEU A 92 -3.26 11.89 -11.00
CA LEU A 92 -4.46 12.19 -11.80
C LEU A 92 -5.58 11.17 -11.58
N SER A 93 -5.26 9.90 -11.40
CA SER A 93 -6.25 8.85 -11.07
C SER A 93 -6.88 9.00 -9.69
N LEU A 94 -6.31 9.88 -8.85
CA LEU A 94 -6.80 10.26 -7.52
C LEU A 94 -7.43 11.67 -7.52
N ASP A 95 -7.77 12.20 -8.70
CA ASP A 95 -8.36 13.54 -8.91
C ASP A 95 -7.47 14.70 -8.42
N LEU A 96 -6.16 14.50 -8.39
CA LEU A 96 -5.20 15.54 -8.02
C LEU A 96 -4.80 16.39 -9.24
N VAL A 97 -4.50 17.65 -8.98
CA VAL A 97 -3.96 18.56 -10.00
C VAL A 97 -2.45 18.44 -10.05
N ILE A 98 -1.90 18.30 -11.25
CA ILE A 98 -0.45 18.29 -11.47
C ILE A 98 0.05 19.70 -11.76
N GLY A 99 1.14 20.08 -11.10
CA GLY A 99 1.82 21.36 -11.33
C GLY A 99 2.38 21.45 -12.75
N GLN A 100 2.36 22.68 -13.31
CA GLN A 100 2.94 22.93 -14.62
C GLN A 100 4.48 22.84 -14.59
N PRO A 101 5.16 22.58 -15.71
CA PRO A 101 6.61 22.62 -15.78
C PRO A 101 7.19 23.89 -15.15
N GLY A 102 8.22 23.74 -14.30
CA GLY A 102 8.81 24.83 -13.54
C GLY A 102 8.10 25.15 -12.21
N CYS A 103 7.09 24.37 -11.80
CA CYS A 103 6.48 24.48 -10.48
C CYS A 103 7.50 24.14 -9.37
N LYS A 104 7.28 24.64 -8.16
CA LYS A 104 8.09 24.30 -7.00
C LYS A 104 7.77 22.87 -6.54
N ALA A 105 8.74 21.95 -6.66
CA ALA A 105 8.56 20.55 -6.31
C ALA A 105 8.16 20.38 -4.84
N ASN A 106 7.07 19.64 -4.61
CA ASN A 106 6.64 19.14 -3.30
C ASN A 106 6.75 17.60 -3.20
N VAL A 107 6.91 16.91 -4.33
CA VAL A 107 7.41 15.53 -4.41
C VAL A 107 8.82 15.59 -4.99
N MET A 108 9.83 15.41 -4.15
CA MET A 108 11.24 15.47 -4.56
C MET A 108 11.83 14.06 -4.58
N ILE A 109 12.27 13.62 -5.74
CA ILE A 109 12.89 12.31 -5.97
C ILE A 109 14.34 12.55 -6.36
N VAL A 110 15.27 12.00 -5.61
CA VAL A 110 16.71 12.18 -5.85
C VAL A 110 17.40 10.82 -5.95
N ALA A 111 18.05 10.57 -7.08
CA ALA A 111 18.90 9.40 -7.24
C ALA A 111 20.32 9.72 -6.76
N SER A 112 20.96 8.79 -6.04
CA SER A 112 22.31 8.98 -5.54
C SER A 112 23.08 7.65 -5.48
N ASP A 113 24.36 7.69 -5.81
CA ASP A 113 25.32 6.60 -5.61
C ASP A 113 25.86 6.56 -4.17
N GLN A 114 25.64 7.63 -3.40
CA GLN A 114 25.99 7.76 -1.99
C GLN A 114 24.77 8.15 -1.16
N ALA A 115 23.69 7.39 -1.32
CA ALA A 115 22.37 7.75 -0.82
C ALA A 115 22.33 8.06 0.69
N SER A 116 23.07 7.31 1.53
CA SER A 116 23.11 7.57 2.98
C SER A 116 23.84 8.87 3.31
N ALA A 117 25.01 9.11 2.72
CA ALA A 117 25.75 10.36 2.94
C ALA A 117 25.00 11.58 2.38
N PHE A 118 24.32 11.41 1.26
CA PHE A 118 23.46 12.44 0.69
C PHE A 118 22.30 12.79 1.63
N THR A 119 21.59 11.77 2.15
CA THR A 119 20.45 11.96 3.07
C THR A 119 20.89 12.69 4.34
N GLN A 120 22.01 12.29 4.95
CA GLN A 120 22.55 12.94 6.16
C GLN A 120 22.88 14.41 5.92
N ARG A 121 23.53 14.73 4.81
CA ARG A 121 23.84 16.14 4.45
C ARG A 121 22.57 16.96 4.24
N MET A 122 21.62 16.42 3.48
CA MET A 122 20.37 17.11 3.18
C MET A 122 19.58 17.46 4.46
N VAL A 123 19.51 16.52 5.42
CA VAL A 123 18.85 16.77 6.72
C VAL A 123 19.64 17.76 7.57
N SER A 124 20.98 17.66 7.58
CA SER A 124 21.87 18.57 8.30
C SER A 124 21.80 20.00 7.78
N ASP A 125 21.73 20.18 6.46
CA ASP A 125 21.72 21.49 5.83
C ASP A 125 20.38 22.21 5.99
N GLU A 126 19.27 21.46 5.98
CA GLU A 126 17.89 22.00 5.99
C GLU A 126 16.99 21.32 7.03
N PRO A 127 17.36 21.29 8.33
CA PRO A 127 16.65 20.51 9.34
C PRO A 127 15.18 20.88 9.50
N PHE A 128 14.83 22.12 9.28
CA PHE A 128 13.45 22.59 9.39
C PHE A 128 12.57 22.20 8.20
N ASN A 129 13.15 21.83 7.08
CA ASN A 129 12.39 21.24 5.97
C ASN A 129 11.95 19.81 6.32
N PHE A 130 12.71 19.10 7.16
CA PHE A 130 12.35 17.75 7.59
C PHE A 130 11.46 17.76 8.84
N ARG A 131 11.67 18.72 9.73
CA ARG A 131 10.88 18.88 10.95
C ARG A 131 10.48 20.36 11.14
N PRO A 132 9.46 20.82 10.42
CA PRO A 132 9.07 22.25 10.46
C PRO A 132 8.47 22.68 11.79
N ALA A 133 7.91 21.74 12.57
CA ALA A 133 7.34 21.99 13.89
C ALA A 133 7.91 20.98 14.92
N ARG A 134 7.60 21.19 16.19
CA ARG A 134 8.03 20.27 17.27
C ARG A 134 7.31 18.93 17.22
N SER A 135 6.10 18.90 16.70
CA SER A 135 5.25 17.72 16.62
C SER A 135 4.16 17.88 15.57
N MET A 136 3.44 16.82 15.27
CA MET A 136 2.25 16.77 14.40
C MET A 136 2.53 16.87 12.90
N THR A 137 3.76 17.16 12.49
CA THR A 137 4.12 17.33 11.07
C THR A 137 4.86 16.16 10.47
N ASP A 138 5.44 15.32 11.31
CA ASP A 138 6.35 14.24 10.91
C ASP A 138 6.41 13.14 11.99
N LEU A 139 7.10 12.05 11.70
CA LEU A 139 7.24 10.90 12.60
C LEU A 139 8.17 11.15 13.82
N GLY A 140 8.74 12.34 13.94
CA GLY A 140 9.57 12.72 15.07
C GLY A 140 11.08 12.43 14.88
N GLY A 141 11.88 12.92 15.84
CA GLY A 141 13.34 12.92 15.71
C GLY A 141 13.97 11.52 15.68
N THR A 142 13.36 10.50 16.29
CA THR A 142 13.88 9.12 16.23
C THR A 142 13.69 8.54 14.83
N ALA A 143 12.54 8.73 14.22
CA ALA A 143 12.27 8.31 12.85
C ALA A 143 13.13 9.08 11.83
N LEU A 144 13.39 10.38 12.07
CA LEU A 144 14.30 11.14 11.21
C LEU A 144 15.72 10.56 11.23
N ARG A 145 16.22 10.21 12.42
CA ARG A 145 17.54 9.54 12.52
C ARG A 145 17.54 8.16 11.83
N ALA A 146 16.44 7.43 11.88
CA ALA A 146 16.32 6.17 11.13
C ALA A 146 16.37 6.42 9.61
N PHE A 147 15.68 7.46 9.11
CA PHE A 147 15.74 7.89 7.73
C PHE A 147 17.17 8.28 7.30
N GLU A 148 17.89 9.10 8.09
CA GLU A 148 19.25 9.51 7.83
C GLU A 148 20.22 8.32 7.70
N ASN A 149 20.03 7.29 8.53
CA ASN A 149 20.90 6.12 8.60
C ASN A 149 20.35 4.90 7.85
N SER A 150 19.24 5.05 7.15
CA SER A 150 18.65 3.97 6.38
C SER A 150 19.59 3.45 5.30
N THR A 151 19.62 2.13 5.14
CA THR A 151 20.32 1.45 4.04
C THR A 151 19.35 0.90 3.00
N ALA A 152 18.06 1.24 3.10
CA ALA A 152 17.06 0.77 2.15
C ALA A 152 17.33 1.27 0.72
N PRO A 153 17.01 0.48 -0.32
CA PRO A 153 17.17 0.87 -1.72
C PRO A 153 16.43 2.15 -2.09
N VAL A 154 15.24 2.34 -1.52
CA VAL A 154 14.46 3.57 -1.61
C VAL A 154 14.07 3.97 -0.19
N ARG A 155 14.36 5.19 0.18
CA ARG A 155 14.04 5.75 1.51
C ARG A 155 13.31 7.07 1.33
N TRP A 156 12.40 7.39 2.25
CA TRP A 156 11.56 8.58 2.13
C TRP A 156 11.26 9.23 3.46
N TRP A 157 10.91 10.50 3.37
CA TRP A 157 10.46 11.29 4.50
C TRP A 157 9.25 12.12 4.10
N HIS A 158 8.16 11.95 4.81
CA HIS A 158 6.93 12.72 4.62
C HIS A 158 6.84 13.84 5.65
N VAL A 159 6.44 15.01 5.19
CA VAL A 159 6.03 16.11 6.04
C VAL A 159 4.58 16.44 5.73
N ALA A 160 3.77 16.39 6.77
CA ALA A 160 2.37 16.78 6.74
C ALA A 160 2.17 18.12 7.47
N MET A 161 1.09 18.80 7.16
CA MET A 161 0.74 20.06 7.78
C MET A 161 -0.68 19.98 8.28
N PRO A 162 -0.91 20.03 9.60
CA PRO A 162 -2.24 20.25 10.15
C PRO A 162 -2.78 21.60 9.70
N VAL A 163 -3.96 21.60 9.11
CA VAL A 163 -4.62 22.81 8.62
C VAL A 163 -6.07 22.84 9.09
N ASN A 164 -6.65 24.03 9.17
CA ASN A 164 -8.09 24.19 9.37
C ASN A 164 -8.85 23.54 8.23
N VAL A 165 -9.85 22.72 8.53
CA VAL A 165 -10.60 21.94 7.52
C VAL A 165 -11.35 22.84 6.53
N ASP A 166 -11.75 24.01 6.95
CA ASP A 166 -12.58 24.92 6.16
C ASP A 166 -11.75 25.93 5.34
N THR A 167 -10.76 26.54 5.99
CA THR A 167 -9.98 27.61 5.38
C THR A 167 -8.68 27.12 4.76
N GLY A 168 -8.17 25.97 5.20
CA GLY A 168 -6.85 25.47 4.82
C GLY A 168 -5.70 26.21 5.50
N ASP A 169 -5.99 27.11 6.45
CA ASP A 169 -4.98 27.81 7.22
C ASP A 169 -4.23 26.85 8.12
N ARG A 170 -2.93 27.07 8.26
CA ARG A 170 -2.08 26.22 9.09
C ARG A 170 -2.52 26.24 10.56
N ALA A 171 -2.60 25.06 11.16
CA ALA A 171 -3.05 24.83 12.53
C ALA A 171 -1.91 24.43 13.50
N VAL A 172 -0.65 24.54 13.08
CA VAL A 172 0.53 24.20 13.88
C VAL A 172 1.54 25.32 13.83
N ARG A 173 2.23 25.57 14.96
CA ARG A 173 3.31 26.55 15.07
C ARG A 173 4.62 25.98 14.54
N LEU A 174 5.26 26.69 13.60
CA LEU A 174 6.55 26.30 13.07
C LEU A 174 7.71 26.76 13.97
N HIS A 175 8.89 26.22 13.73
CA HIS A 175 10.10 26.68 14.38
C HIS A 175 10.38 28.17 14.02
N GLY A 176 10.78 28.95 15.03
CA GLY A 176 11.04 30.38 14.87
C GLY A 176 9.82 31.30 14.97
N GLU A 177 8.60 30.75 15.00
CA GLU A 177 7.40 31.55 15.23
C GLU A 177 7.14 31.76 16.72
N THR A 178 6.72 32.97 17.09
CA THR A 178 6.37 33.34 18.47
C THR A 178 4.90 33.10 18.77
N ASP A 179 4.03 33.41 17.82
CA ASP A 179 2.58 33.38 18.02
C ASP A 179 2.00 32.01 17.64
N PRO A 180 1.06 31.46 18.44
CA PRO A 180 0.36 30.25 18.07
C PRO A 180 -0.59 30.53 16.89
N PRO A 181 -0.83 29.55 16.00
CA PRO A 181 -1.84 29.70 14.96
C PRO A 181 -3.23 29.81 15.58
N VAL A 182 -4.07 30.64 14.97
CA VAL A 182 -5.47 30.75 15.34
C VAL A 182 -6.28 29.80 14.46
N VAL A 183 -6.94 28.81 15.09
CA VAL A 183 -7.82 27.88 14.39
C VAL A 183 -9.27 28.22 14.71
N ALA A 184 -10.05 28.59 13.71
CA ALA A 184 -11.48 28.77 13.86
C ALA A 184 -12.14 27.42 14.12
N VAL A 185 -12.93 27.32 15.20
CA VAL A 185 -13.64 26.10 15.57
C VAL A 185 -15.12 26.26 15.23
N ARG A 186 -15.66 25.36 14.42
CA ARG A 186 -17.10 25.27 14.13
C ARG A 186 -17.79 24.45 15.24
N GLY A 187 -18.10 25.03 16.35
CA GLY A 187 -18.82 24.36 17.43
C GLY A 187 -18.11 23.08 17.94
N ALA A 188 -18.42 22.64 19.14
CA ALA A 188 -17.88 21.40 19.68
C ALA A 188 -18.60 20.20 19.05
N SER A 189 -17.89 19.35 18.32
CA SER A 189 -18.38 18.08 17.81
C SER A 189 -17.44 16.95 18.24
N LEU A 190 -17.99 15.85 18.75
CA LEU A 190 -17.24 14.66 19.08
C LEU A 190 -16.89 13.82 17.84
N LEU A 191 -17.53 14.08 16.71
CA LEU A 191 -17.40 13.28 15.48
C LEU A 191 -16.57 13.98 14.40
N VAL A 192 -16.52 15.32 14.43
CA VAL A 192 -15.87 16.13 13.39
C VAL A 192 -14.83 17.02 14.06
N GLY A 193 -13.60 16.93 13.57
CA GLY A 193 -12.49 17.78 13.97
C GLY A 193 -12.49 19.10 13.21
N SER A 194 -11.83 20.11 13.78
CA SER A 194 -11.63 21.42 13.11
C SER A 194 -10.40 21.43 12.21
N THR A 195 -9.59 20.39 12.25
CA THR A 195 -8.34 20.28 11.47
C THR A 195 -8.31 18.98 10.66
N ARG A 196 -7.60 19.04 9.54
CA ARG A 196 -7.20 17.89 8.74
C ARG A 196 -5.68 17.93 8.52
N ASN A 197 -5.12 16.83 8.07
CA ASN A 197 -3.71 16.76 7.69
C ASN A 197 -3.56 16.80 6.17
N ASP A 198 -2.84 17.80 5.67
CA ASP A 198 -2.44 17.87 4.27
C ASP A 198 -0.97 17.42 4.14
N LEU A 199 -0.64 16.58 3.17
CA LEU A 199 0.75 16.38 2.77
C LEU A 199 1.32 17.71 2.29
N SER A 200 2.46 18.10 2.84
CA SER A 200 3.17 19.34 2.50
C SER A 200 4.26 19.07 1.47
N HIS A 201 5.09 18.10 1.76
CA HIS A 201 6.11 17.61 0.83
C HIS A 201 6.58 16.20 1.22
N VAL A 202 7.18 15.53 0.26
CA VAL A 202 7.87 14.26 0.44
C VAL A 202 9.23 14.31 -0.25
N VAL A 203 10.25 13.78 0.43
CA VAL A 203 11.58 13.55 -0.14
C VAL A 203 11.77 12.06 -0.27
N ILE A 204 12.14 11.61 -1.47
CA ILE A 204 12.40 10.20 -1.80
C ILE A 204 13.83 10.11 -2.33
N VAL A 205 14.68 9.32 -1.67
CA VAL A 205 16.06 9.11 -2.08
C VAL A 205 16.21 7.67 -2.58
N VAL A 206 16.68 7.54 -3.81
CA VAL A 206 16.89 6.26 -4.49
C VAL A 206 18.39 5.95 -4.53
N ASP A 207 18.79 4.81 -4.00
CA ASP A 207 20.16 4.30 -4.09
C ASP A 207 20.33 3.58 -5.43
N VAL A 208 21.06 4.21 -6.37
CA VAL A 208 21.21 3.69 -7.73
C VAL A 208 21.96 2.35 -7.80
N HIS A 209 22.74 2.01 -6.78
CA HIS A 209 23.45 0.71 -6.74
C HIS A 209 22.50 -0.42 -6.35
N GLN A 210 21.56 -0.15 -5.47
CA GLN A 210 20.65 -1.16 -4.92
C GLN A 210 19.41 -1.40 -5.79
N VAL A 211 19.04 -0.46 -6.65
CA VAL A 211 17.92 -0.63 -7.60
C VAL A 211 18.34 -1.20 -8.94
N ARG A 212 19.60 -1.61 -9.10
CA ARG A 212 20.08 -2.23 -10.36
C ARG A 212 19.30 -3.49 -10.68
N GLY A 213 18.88 -3.62 -11.94
CA GLY A 213 18.10 -4.76 -12.40
C GLY A 213 16.59 -4.63 -12.17
N ILE A 214 16.14 -3.64 -11.42
CA ILE A 214 14.72 -3.28 -11.31
C ILE A 214 14.34 -2.49 -12.57
N SER A 215 13.23 -2.84 -13.23
CA SER A 215 12.75 -2.04 -14.35
C SER A 215 12.29 -0.66 -13.86
N ILE A 216 12.47 0.35 -14.70
CA ILE A 216 12.07 1.72 -14.34
C ILE A 216 10.56 1.83 -14.12
N ASP A 217 9.75 1.04 -14.80
CA ASP A 217 8.29 1.04 -14.65
C ASP A 217 7.89 0.56 -13.25
N VAL A 218 8.46 -0.56 -12.80
CA VAL A 218 8.20 -1.12 -11.47
C VAL A 218 8.70 -0.19 -10.36
N LEU A 219 9.89 0.40 -10.55
CA LEU A 219 10.44 1.38 -9.62
C LEU A 219 9.55 2.64 -9.57
N SER A 220 9.02 3.08 -10.71
CA SER A 220 8.12 4.23 -10.77
C SER A 220 6.79 3.97 -10.07
N ASP A 221 6.28 2.74 -10.13
CA ASP A 221 5.09 2.31 -9.38
C ASP A 221 5.34 2.35 -7.87
N TYR A 222 6.49 1.84 -7.42
CA TYR A 222 6.88 1.91 -6.02
C TYR A 222 6.99 3.36 -5.53
N ILE A 223 7.67 4.21 -6.30
CA ILE A 223 7.83 5.63 -6.00
C ILE A 223 6.46 6.33 -5.97
N ALA A 224 5.57 6.02 -6.92
CA ALA A 224 4.23 6.60 -6.95
C ALA A 224 3.42 6.25 -5.70
N MET A 225 3.47 4.99 -5.25
CA MET A 225 2.81 4.57 -4.00
C MET A 225 3.31 5.37 -2.80
N VAL A 226 4.63 5.48 -2.66
CA VAL A 226 5.27 6.25 -1.57
C VAL A 226 4.98 7.74 -1.68
N ALA A 227 4.93 8.30 -2.89
CA ALA A 227 4.68 9.72 -3.11
C ALA A 227 3.24 10.14 -2.75
N MET A 228 2.26 9.22 -2.91
CA MET A 228 0.84 9.55 -2.75
C MET A 228 0.29 9.29 -1.34
N ALA A 229 0.99 8.59 -0.46
CA ALA A 229 0.49 8.27 0.88
C ALA A 229 1.61 8.29 1.93
N GLN A 230 1.24 8.51 3.19
CA GLN A 230 2.17 8.37 4.31
C GLN A 230 2.41 6.89 4.60
N ILE A 231 3.43 6.33 3.96
CA ILE A 231 3.84 4.93 4.08
C ILE A 231 4.84 4.77 5.21
N ASP A 232 4.67 3.71 6.00
CA ASP A 232 5.65 3.33 7.02
C ASP A 232 6.97 2.89 6.36
N PRO A 233 8.10 3.54 6.65
CA PRO A 233 9.40 3.13 6.11
C PRO A 233 9.84 1.71 6.52
N GLU A 234 9.28 1.17 7.60
CA GLU A 234 9.58 -0.17 8.12
C GLU A 234 8.47 -1.19 7.79
N VAL A 235 7.58 -0.85 6.83
CA VAL A 235 6.43 -1.69 6.49
C VAL A 235 6.86 -3.10 6.06
N ASP A 236 6.28 -4.10 6.72
CA ASP A 236 6.36 -5.50 6.32
C ASP A 236 4.97 -5.98 5.86
N LEU A 237 4.84 -6.16 4.55
CA LEU A 237 3.65 -6.69 3.89
C LEU A 237 3.85 -8.12 3.40
N SER A 238 4.79 -8.88 3.99
CA SER A 238 4.97 -10.29 3.67
C SER A 238 3.64 -11.03 3.78
N GLY A 239 3.26 -11.72 2.72
CA GLY A 239 1.97 -12.43 2.60
C GLY A 239 0.79 -11.58 2.14
N GLN A 240 0.97 -10.30 1.83
CA GLN A 240 -0.02 -9.43 1.18
C GLN A 240 0.48 -8.97 -0.19
N SER A 241 -0.42 -8.78 -1.13
CA SER A 241 -0.07 -8.28 -2.47
C SER A 241 0.10 -6.77 -2.44
N SER A 242 1.33 -6.28 -2.66
CA SER A 242 1.63 -4.85 -2.71
C SER A 242 2.92 -4.59 -3.46
N ILE A 243 2.99 -3.46 -4.16
CA ILE A 243 4.23 -2.94 -4.77
C ILE A 243 5.31 -2.68 -3.71
N LEU A 244 4.93 -2.42 -2.47
CA LEU A 244 5.85 -2.17 -1.36
C LEU A 244 6.70 -3.40 -0.99
N ASN A 245 6.34 -4.59 -1.48
CA ASN A 245 7.17 -5.79 -1.36
C ASN A 245 8.29 -5.89 -2.40
N LEU A 246 8.46 -4.89 -3.27
CA LEU A 246 9.42 -4.92 -4.37
C LEU A 246 10.83 -5.36 -3.95
N PHE A 247 11.32 -4.85 -2.84
CA PHE A 247 12.67 -5.15 -2.35
C PHE A 247 12.75 -6.36 -1.43
N ASN A 248 11.61 -6.88 -0.96
CA ASN A 248 11.54 -8.07 -0.12
C ASN A 248 11.25 -9.34 -0.94
N ASN A 249 10.59 -9.21 -2.10
CA ASN A 249 10.19 -10.33 -2.96
C ASN A 249 9.99 -9.87 -4.41
N SER A 250 11.08 -9.41 -5.04
CA SER A 250 11.08 -8.80 -6.38
C SER A 250 10.47 -9.68 -7.47
N ASP A 251 10.62 -11.01 -7.37
CA ASP A 251 10.17 -11.95 -8.40
C ASP A 251 8.64 -12.04 -8.54
N ARG A 252 7.90 -11.49 -7.59
CA ARG A 252 6.43 -11.54 -7.56
C ARG A 252 5.77 -10.18 -7.77
N VAL A 253 6.55 -9.12 -7.90
CA VAL A 253 6.05 -7.76 -7.98
C VAL A 253 6.47 -7.15 -9.30
N SER A 254 5.50 -6.88 -10.17
CA SER A 254 5.73 -6.30 -11.50
C SER A 254 5.05 -4.94 -11.73
N HIS A 255 4.13 -4.56 -10.85
CA HIS A 255 3.37 -3.31 -10.94
C HIS A 255 2.63 -3.04 -9.63
N MET A 256 2.06 -1.84 -9.52
CA MET A 256 1.13 -1.49 -8.43
C MET A 256 -0.07 -2.43 -8.46
N THR A 257 -0.36 -3.07 -7.33
CA THR A 257 -1.41 -4.10 -7.22
C THR A 257 -2.80 -3.49 -7.04
N ASP A 258 -3.84 -4.30 -7.19
CA ASP A 258 -5.22 -3.87 -6.93
C ASP A 258 -5.40 -3.41 -5.47
N TRP A 259 -4.65 -4.00 -4.53
CA TRP A 259 -4.64 -3.59 -3.12
C TRP A 259 -4.05 -2.20 -2.93
N ASP A 260 -2.95 -1.90 -3.60
CA ASP A 260 -2.32 -0.59 -3.56
C ASP A 260 -3.24 0.48 -4.15
N VAL A 261 -3.85 0.19 -5.30
CA VAL A 261 -4.80 1.08 -5.97
C VAL A 261 -6.04 1.30 -5.10
N ALA A 262 -6.59 0.23 -4.53
CA ALA A 262 -7.76 0.33 -3.64
C ALA A 262 -7.44 1.15 -2.38
N TYR A 263 -6.24 0.97 -1.80
CA TYR A 263 -5.80 1.77 -0.65
C TYR A 263 -5.69 3.26 -1.00
N LEU A 264 -5.03 3.61 -2.10
CA LEU A 264 -4.90 5.00 -2.51
C LEU A 264 -6.28 5.63 -2.76
N ARG A 265 -7.16 4.97 -3.52
CA ARG A 265 -8.51 5.46 -3.77
C ARG A 265 -9.30 5.62 -2.47
N ALA A 266 -9.23 4.66 -1.57
CA ALA A 266 -9.90 4.72 -0.28
C ALA A 266 -9.36 5.86 0.60
N LEU A 267 -8.04 6.07 0.63
CA LEU A 267 -7.41 7.18 1.35
C LEU A 267 -7.90 8.53 0.81
N TYR A 268 -7.99 8.67 -0.52
CA TYR A 268 -8.39 9.93 -1.16
C TYR A 268 -9.89 10.20 -1.10
N SER A 269 -10.73 9.18 -0.96
CA SER A 269 -12.18 9.33 -0.75
C SER A 269 -12.57 9.48 0.73
N ALA A 270 -11.73 9.03 1.67
CA ALA A 270 -12.03 9.06 3.10
C ALA A 270 -12.17 10.51 3.63
N ARG A 271 -13.01 10.69 4.64
CA ARG A 271 -13.16 11.98 5.31
C ARG A 271 -11.90 12.33 6.09
N GLN A 272 -11.40 13.56 5.90
CA GLN A 272 -10.21 14.06 6.59
C GLN A 272 -10.51 14.78 7.91
N ASP A 273 -11.77 15.11 8.16
CA ASP A 273 -12.24 15.84 9.33
C ASP A 273 -12.70 14.94 10.50
N ARG A 274 -12.24 13.68 10.53
CA ARG A 274 -12.55 12.77 11.64
C ARG A 274 -11.86 13.22 12.92
N ALA A 275 -12.63 13.41 14.00
CA ALA A 275 -12.10 13.77 15.31
C ALA A 275 -11.15 12.70 15.88
N VAL A 276 -11.29 11.45 15.46
CA VAL A 276 -10.50 10.31 15.92
C VAL A 276 -9.85 9.59 14.74
N ALA A 277 -8.53 9.49 14.74
CA ALA A 277 -7.74 8.90 13.65
C ALA A 277 -8.16 7.46 13.29
N THR A 278 -8.52 6.64 14.29
CA THR A 278 -8.96 5.25 14.05
C THR A 278 -10.30 5.16 13.30
N HIS A 279 -11.11 6.20 13.28
CA HIS A 279 -12.31 6.25 12.46
C HIS A 279 -11.96 6.40 10.98
N GLN A 280 -10.94 7.18 10.66
CA GLN A 280 -10.45 7.33 9.29
C GLN A 280 -9.84 6.01 8.77
N THR A 281 -8.98 5.35 9.54
CA THR A 281 -8.37 4.08 9.11
C THR A 281 -9.40 2.98 8.91
N ARG A 282 -10.45 2.95 9.73
CA ARG A 282 -11.57 2.01 9.55
C ARG A 282 -12.38 2.32 8.29
N GLU A 283 -12.65 3.59 8.01
CA GLU A 283 -13.33 4.03 6.80
C GLU A 283 -12.53 3.63 5.55
N ILE A 284 -11.22 3.88 5.55
CA ILE A 284 -10.32 3.47 4.46
C ILE A 284 -10.39 1.96 4.23
N ALA A 285 -10.29 1.15 5.29
CA ALA A 285 -10.34 -0.31 5.16
C ALA A 285 -11.69 -0.81 4.61
N ASN A 286 -12.81 -0.19 5.01
CA ASN A 286 -14.13 -0.55 4.49
C ASN A 286 -14.24 -0.21 3.00
N THR A 287 -13.83 1.00 2.60
CA THR A 287 -13.87 1.44 1.19
C THR A 287 -12.93 0.61 0.30
N MET A 288 -11.79 0.15 0.83
CA MET A 288 -10.91 -0.79 0.10
C MET A 288 -11.65 -2.08 -0.27
N VAL A 289 -12.36 -2.68 0.68
CA VAL A 289 -13.10 -3.93 0.43
C VAL A 289 -14.18 -3.75 -0.64
N GLU A 290 -14.91 -2.64 -0.57
CA GLU A 290 -15.93 -2.30 -1.57
C GLU A 290 -15.30 -2.14 -2.96
N GLY A 291 -14.15 -1.45 -3.05
CA GLY A 291 -13.42 -1.24 -4.30
C GLY A 291 -12.86 -2.54 -4.92
N ILE A 292 -12.31 -3.44 -4.10
CA ILE A 292 -11.78 -4.73 -4.56
C ILE A 292 -12.92 -5.65 -5.01
N GLY A 293 -14.05 -5.68 -4.28
CA GLY A 293 -15.23 -6.46 -4.64
C GLY A 293 -15.80 -6.02 -5.99
N ALA A 294 -15.96 -4.73 -6.20
CA ALA A 294 -16.46 -4.17 -7.45
C ALA A 294 -15.55 -4.46 -8.66
N ALA A 295 -14.23 -4.46 -8.45
CA ALA A 295 -13.27 -4.78 -9.51
C ALA A 295 -13.34 -6.27 -9.93
N SER A 296 -13.65 -7.17 -8.99
CA SER A 296 -13.77 -8.61 -9.28
C SER A 296 -15.08 -8.98 -10.00
N GLU A 297 -16.11 -8.14 -9.89
CA GLU A 297 -17.42 -8.33 -10.54
C GLU A 297 -17.50 -7.68 -11.93
N ALA A 298 -16.52 -6.85 -12.30
CA ALA A 298 -16.52 -6.18 -13.60
C ALA A 298 -16.34 -7.22 -14.73
N PRO A 299 -17.20 -7.27 -15.77
CA PRO A 299 -17.04 -8.18 -16.89
C PRO A 299 -15.71 -7.89 -17.60
N ALA A 300 -14.99 -8.96 -17.98
CA ALA A 300 -13.77 -8.84 -18.76
C ALA A 300 -14.04 -8.01 -20.04
N PRO A 301 -13.14 -7.10 -20.42
CA PRO A 301 -13.30 -6.37 -21.68
C PRO A 301 -13.39 -7.36 -22.82
N HIS A 302 -14.48 -7.27 -23.59
CA HIS A 302 -14.66 -8.09 -24.79
C HIS A 302 -13.50 -7.78 -25.77
N PRO A 303 -12.91 -8.82 -26.40
CA PRO A 303 -11.79 -8.67 -27.32
C PRO A 303 -12.13 -7.90 -28.59
#